data_cba787dc3a2c9d025940a39b5db6c8f0
#
_entry.id   cba787dc3a2c9d025940a39b5db6c8f0
#
_cell.length_a   1.000
_cell.length_b   1.000
_cell.length_c   1.000
_cell.angle_alpha   90.00
_cell.angle_beta   90.00
_cell.angle_gamma   90.00
#
_symmetry.space_group_name_H-M   'P 1'
#
loop_
_entity.id
_entity.type
_entity.pdbx_description
1 polymer ?
#
loop_
_entity_poly.entity_id
_entity_poly.type
_entity_poly.pdbx_seq_one_letter_code
_entity_poly.pdbx_strand_id
1 'polypeptide(L)'
;MSISSEETFATGSLPLDPIQKGTSILLTGEDADALESVFYKLSAPQADERGVIVSTDESGRSTLRSLDRVSRGSKSRSSVLAAAGSGRDDSVETISDLSDLTMLGMTLSSVLAESQQLEPRFRCGIYLCSTICSEVEDVRSVYRLLNSNFLSELRRGDGLGVCAIDTSADIGANMQSIVAGMKTSFKVHIDVEKTGSREATLSISGLADSDDSVTVAL
;
A
#
# COMPACT_ATOMS: atom_id res chain seq x y z
N MET A 1 -5.95 1.73 28.98
CA MET A 1 -6.20 3.08 28.41
C MET A 1 -6.91 2.87 27.08
N SER A 2 -8.12 3.42 26.89
CA SER A 2 -8.80 3.35 25.60
C SER A 2 -8.06 4.29 24.63
N ILE A 3 -7.45 3.73 23.60
CA ILE A 3 -6.85 4.50 22.51
C ILE A 3 -8.03 5.16 21.77
N SER A 4 -7.98 6.47 21.59
CA SER A 4 -9.01 7.21 20.85
C SER A 4 -9.04 6.73 19.39
N SER A 5 -10.25 6.60 18.81
CA SER A 5 -10.42 6.23 17.41
C SER A 5 -9.75 7.22 16.42
N GLU A 6 -9.43 8.43 16.86
CA GLU A 6 -8.68 9.41 16.10
C GLU A 6 -7.18 9.07 15.95
N GLU A 7 -6.66 8.17 16.78
CA GLU A 7 -5.24 7.78 16.77
C GLU A 7 -4.96 6.46 16.05
N THR A 8 -6.01 5.77 15.59
CA THR A 8 -5.87 4.47 14.95
C THR A 8 -6.65 4.38 13.65
N PHE A 9 -6.21 3.48 12.78
CA PHE A 9 -6.89 3.08 11.53
C PHE A 9 -7.54 1.72 11.72
N ALA A 10 -8.81 1.60 11.40
CA ALA A 10 -9.51 0.33 11.40
C ALA A 10 -8.98 -0.59 10.29
N THR A 11 -8.93 -1.88 10.55
CA THR A 11 -8.41 -2.91 9.63
C THR A 11 -9.48 -3.54 8.74
N GLY A 12 -10.68 -2.96 8.74
CA GLY A 12 -11.82 -3.40 7.92
C GLY A 12 -12.28 -4.81 8.32
N SER A 13 -12.27 -5.73 7.35
CA SER A 13 -12.66 -7.13 7.58
C SER A 13 -11.50 -8.02 8.04
N LEU A 14 -10.30 -7.49 8.18
CA LEU A 14 -9.17 -8.25 8.71
C LEU A 14 -9.29 -8.35 10.24
N PRO A 15 -9.09 -9.53 10.84
CA PRO A 15 -9.14 -9.73 12.28
C PRO A 15 -7.83 -9.27 12.95
N LEU A 16 -7.47 -8.02 12.71
CA LEU A 16 -6.31 -7.34 13.27
C LEU A 16 -6.76 -6.21 14.17
N ASP A 17 -6.00 -5.95 15.21
CA ASP A 17 -6.21 -4.77 16.04
C ASP A 17 -6.06 -3.48 15.22
N PRO A 18 -6.74 -2.38 15.62
CA PRO A 18 -6.61 -1.10 14.97
C PRO A 18 -5.14 -0.63 14.93
N ILE A 19 -4.70 -0.20 13.75
CA ILE A 19 -3.31 0.18 13.48
C ILE A 19 -3.08 1.63 13.86
N GLN A 20 -2.01 1.91 14.59
CA GLN A 20 -1.68 3.26 15.00
C GLN A 20 -1.34 4.16 13.79
N LYS A 21 -1.69 5.44 13.89
CA LYS A 21 -1.32 6.46 12.90
C LYS A 21 0.20 6.56 12.71
N GLY A 22 0.60 6.99 11.52
CA GLY A 22 2.02 7.05 11.13
C GLY A 22 2.68 5.66 11.01
N THR A 23 1.87 4.60 10.80
CA THR A 23 2.38 3.24 10.57
C THR A 23 2.59 2.98 9.09
N SER A 24 3.71 2.35 8.77
CA SER A 24 4.04 1.83 7.45
C SER A 24 4.10 0.31 7.48
N ILE A 25 3.40 -0.33 6.55
CA ILE A 25 3.30 -1.78 6.40
C ILE A 25 4.01 -2.19 5.11
N LEU A 26 4.98 -3.09 5.23
CA LEU A 26 5.50 -3.85 4.12
C LEU A 26 4.68 -5.14 4.00
N LEU A 27 3.98 -5.31 2.90
CA LEU A 27 3.18 -6.49 2.61
C LEU A 27 3.93 -7.35 1.58
N THR A 28 4.18 -8.62 1.88
CA THR A 28 4.88 -9.54 0.98
C THR A 28 4.04 -10.79 0.75
N GLY A 29 4.18 -11.42 -0.41
CA GLY A 29 3.51 -12.69 -0.74
C GLY A 29 3.86 -13.15 -2.14
N GLU A 30 3.66 -14.44 -2.43
CA GLU A 30 3.91 -15.04 -3.75
C GLU A 30 2.62 -15.22 -4.58
N ASP A 31 1.46 -15.26 -3.93
CA ASP A 31 0.16 -15.40 -4.62
C ASP A 31 -0.45 -14.02 -4.85
N ALA A 32 -0.58 -13.63 -6.12
CA ALA A 32 -1.06 -12.30 -6.51
C ALA A 32 -2.48 -12.00 -6.01
N ASP A 33 -3.41 -12.99 -6.05
CA ASP A 33 -4.80 -12.79 -5.62
C ASP A 33 -4.89 -12.56 -4.10
N ALA A 34 -4.11 -13.33 -3.33
CA ALA A 34 -4.06 -13.20 -1.88
C ALA A 34 -3.44 -11.86 -1.47
N LEU A 35 -2.31 -11.50 -2.12
CA LEU A 35 -1.63 -10.24 -1.89
C LEU A 35 -2.53 -9.04 -2.22
N GLU A 36 -3.22 -9.08 -3.37
CA GLU A 36 -4.18 -8.05 -3.80
C GLU A 36 -5.31 -7.88 -2.79
N SER A 37 -5.94 -9.00 -2.39
CA SER A 37 -7.05 -8.97 -1.43
C SER A 37 -6.66 -8.32 -0.11
N VAL A 38 -5.52 -8.69 0.46
CA VAL A 38 -5.04 -8.13 1.73
C VAL A 38 -4.62 -6.67 1.55
N PHE A 39 -3.95 -6.33 0.44
CA PHE A 39 -3.56 -4.96 0.13
C PHE A 39 -4.78 -4.03 0.11
N TYR A 40 -5.84 -4.36 -0.62
CA TYR A 40 -7.02 -3.50 -0.68
C TYR A 40 -7.78 -3.42 0.64
N LYS A 41 -7.83 -4.49 1.44
CA LYS A 41 -8.43 -4.47 2.78
C LYS A 41 -7.70 -3.51 3.73
N LEU A 42 -6.37 -3.39 3.61
CA LEU A 42 -5.56 -2.46 4.40
C LEU A 42 -5.59 -1.03 3.86
N SER A 43 -5.69 -0.87 2.52
CA SER A 43 -5.52 0.42 1.84
C SER A 43 -6.84 1.16 1.57
N ALA A 44 -8.00 0.48 1.61
CA ALA A 44 -9.29 1.10 1.33
C ALA A 44 -9.68 2.12 2.42
N PRO A 45 -9.89 3.41 2.07
CA PRO A 45 -10.24 4.44 3.04
C PRO A 45 -11.63 4.23 3.62
N GLN A 46 -11.78 4.48 4.92
CA GLN A 46 -13.05 4.51 5.62
C GLN A 46 -13.78 5.85 5.39
N ALA A 47 -14.94 6.06 6.03
CA ALA A 47 -15.81 7.21 5.75
C ALA A 47 -15.15 8.58 6.01
N ASP A 48 -14.25 8.65 6.97
CA ASP A 48 -13.51 9.85 7.42
C ASP A 48 -12.05 9.87 6.94
N GLU A 49 -11.74 9.11 5.87
CA GLU A 49 -10.39 8.97 5.34
C GLU A 49 -10.33 9.20 3.84
N ARG A 50 -9.17 9.61 3.34
CA ARG A 50 -8.83 9.63 1.92
C ARG A 50 -7.85 8.49 1.59
N GLY A 51 -7.92 7.98 0.35
CA GLY A 51 -6.99 6.99 -0.16
C GLY A 51 -6.16 7.55 -1.32
N VAL A 52 -4.86 7.27 -1.32
CA VAL A 52 -3.98 7.53 -2.48
C VAL A 52 -3.27 6.24 -2.82
N ILE A 53 -3.52 5.70 -4.01
CA ILE A 53 -2.96 4.41 -4.44
C ILE A 53 -2.09 4.60 -5.68
N VAL A 54 -0.86 4.14 -5.61
CA VAL A 54 -0.01 3.90 -6.78
C VAL A 54 -0.27 2.47 -7.25
N SER A 55 -0.84 2.31 -8.45
CA SER A 55 -1.13 1.04 -9.09
C SER A 55 -0.20 0.84 -10.29
N THR A 56 0.64 -0.18 -10.26
CA THR A 56 1.71 -0.34 -11.24
C THR A 56 1.34 -1.27 -12.39
N ASP A 57 0.39 -2.17 -12.21
CA ASP A 57 -0.02 -3.18 -13.19
C ASP A 57 -1.52 -3.15 -13.53
N GLU A 58 -2.34 -2.48 -12.72
CA GLU A 58 -3.77 -2.34 -12.98
C GLU A 58 -4.15 -0.94 -13.50
N SER A 59 -5.27 -0.88 -14.21
CA SER A 59 -5.86 0.42 -14.58
C SER A 59 -6.45 1.11 -13.34
N GLY A 60 -6.35 2.44 -13.27
CA GLY A 60 -6.92 3.21 -12.17
C GLY A 60 -8.41 2.95 -11.93
N ARG A 61 -9.18 2.64 -12.98
CA ARG A 61 -10.59 2.26 -12.85
C ARG A 61 -10.77 0.89 -12.19
N SER A 62 -9.88 -0.07 -12.45
CA SER A 62 -9.88 -1.37 -11.78
C SER A 62 -9.58 -1.18 -10.29
N THR A 63 -8.51 -0.49 -9.97
CA THR A 63 -8.11 -0.12 -8.61
C THR A 63 -9.25 0.53 -7.82
N LEU A 64 -9.91 1.54 -8.39
CA LEU A 64 -11.06 2.21 -7.75
C LEU A 64 -12.24 1.25 -7.49
N ARG A 65 -12.49 0.28 -8.37
CA ARG A 65 -13.53 -0.75 -8.13
C ARG A 65 -13.12 -1.73 -7.02
N SER A 66 -11.86 -2.14 -6.99
CA SER A 66 -11.35 -3.05 -5.94
C SER A 66 -11.44 -2.39 -4.57
N LEU A 67 -11.08 -1.12 -4.44
CA LEU A 67 -11.28 -0.33 -3.22
C LEU A 67 -12.76 -0.28 -2.82
N ASP A 68 -13.67 0.03 -3.76
CA ASP A 68 -15.12 0.17 -3.48
C ASP A 68 -15.78 -1.15 -3.11
N ARG A 69 -15.24 -2.28 -3.60
CA ARG A 69 -15.68 -3.63 -3.22
C ARG A 69 -15.37 -3.94 -1.75
N VAL A 70 -14.22 -3.48 -1.28
CA VAL A 70 -13.77 -3.69 0.11
C VAL A 70 -14.45 -2.73 1.07
N SER A 71 -14.53 -1.45 0.73
CA SER A 71 -15.12 -0.40 1.56
C SER A 71 -16.03 0.47 0.68
N ARG A 72 -17.33 0.31 0.85
CA ARG A 72 -18.34 1.01 0.03
C ARG A 72 -18.16 2.53 0.08
N GLY A 73 -18.12 3.15 -1.09
CA GLY A 73 -17.92 4.59 -1.24
C GLY A 73 -16.45 5.01 -1.22
N SER A 74 -15.48 4.10 -1.03
CA SER A 74 -14.06 4.44 -1.07
C SER A 74 -13.60 4.94 -2.43
N LYS A 75 -14.26 4.50 -3.53
CA LYS A 75 -13.99 5.03 -4.87
C LYS A 75 -14.03 6.56 -4.92
N SER A 76 -15.02 7.21 -4.31
CA SER A 76 -15.16 8.67 -4.32
C SER A 76 -14.22 9.39 -3.35
N ARG A 77 -13.54 8.63 -2.49
CA ARG A 77 -12.58 9.13 -1.51
C ARG A 77 -11.14 8.78 -1.86
N SER A 78 -10.92 8.18 -3.04
CA SER A 78 -9.59 7.73 -3.45
C SER A 78 -9.12 8.43 -4.71
N SER A 79 -7.83 8.72 -4.76
CA SER A 79 -7.08 9.11 -5.95
C SER A 79 -6.11 8.00 -6.33
N VAL A 80 -5.97 7.73 -7.62
CA VAL A 80 -5.12 6.63 -8.12
C VAL A 80 -4.10 7.16 -9.12
N LEU A 81 -2.85 6.84 -8.88
CA LEU A 81 -1.74 6.99 -9.80
C LEU A 81 -1.56 5.64 -10.52
N ALA A 82 -1.93 5.53 -11.78
CA ALA A 82 -1.95 4.27 -12.51
C ALA A 82 -0.92 4.24 -13.64
N ALA A 83 -0.10 3.18 -13.68
CA ALA A 83 0.82 2.94 -14.79
C ALA A 83 0.13 2.28 -15.99
N ALA A 84 -0.99 1.59 -15.77
CA ALA A 84 -1.76 0.93 -16.81
C ALA A 84 -3.08 1.64 -17.13
N GLY A 85 -3.44 1.66 -18.41
CA GLY A 85 -4.72 2.19 -18.90
C GLY A 85 -4.73 3.70 -19.08
N SER A 86 -5.58 4.16 -20.01
CA SER A 86 -5.86 5.58 -20.23
C SER A 86 -7.19 5.94 -19.58
N GLY A 87 -7.18 6.61 -18.45
CA GLY A 87 -8.40 7.00 -17.74
C GLY A 87 -8.70 8.50 -17.91
N ARG A 88 -9.91 8.83 -18.36
CA ARG A 88 -10.50 10.16 -18.21
C ARG A 88 -11.40 10.16 -16.96
N ASP A 89 -10.79 9.92 -15.81
CA ASP A 89 -11.47 9.98 -14.52
C ASP A 89 -10.67 10.98 -13.68
N ASP A 90 -11.30 12.00 -13.16
CA ASP A 90 -10.64 13.06 -12.40
C ASP A 90 -9.92 12.53 -11.14
N SER A 91 -10.27 11.31 -10.72
CA SER A 91 -9.62 10.61 -9.62
C SER A 91 -8.44 9.73 -10.04
N VAL A 92 -8.09 9.71 -11.35
CA VAL A 92 -7.03 8.85 -11.89
C VAL A 92 -6.01 9.70 -12.65
N GLU A 93 -4.78 9.67 -12.15
CA GLU A 93 -3.63 10.24 -12.84
C GLU A 93 -2.79 9.12 -13.47
N THR A 94 -2.35 9.30 -14.70
CA THR A 94 -1.59 8.29 -15.44
C THR A 94 -0.09 8.51 -15.25
N ILE A 95 0.61 7.46 -14.82
CA ILE A 95 2.07 7.39 -14.80
C ILE A 95 2.52 6.83 -16.14
N SER A 96 3.27 7.61 -16.90
CA SER A 96 3.75 7.20 -18.23
C SER A 96 5.03 6.36 -18.18
N ASP A 97 5.81 6.49 -17.12
CA ASP A 97 7.11 5.84 -16.96
C ASP A 97 7.39 5.57 -15.49
N LEU A 98 7.39 4.29 -15.11
CA LEU A 98 7.69 3.85 -13.74
C LEU A 98 9.18 3.94 -13.39
N SER A 99 10.06 4.06 -14.38
CA SER A 99 11.49 4.25 -14.15
C SER A 99 11.85 5.69 -13.78
N ASP A 100 10.99 6.67 -14.10
CA ASP A 100 11.15 8.07 -13.65
C ASP A 100 10.65 8.22 -12.19
N LEU A 101 11.47 7.74 -11.27
CA LEU A 101 11.18 7.80 -9.83
C LEU A 101 11.08 9.23 -9.30
N THR A 102 11.69 10.21 -9.96
CA THR A 102 11.59 11.61 -9.56
C THR A 102 10.20 12.13 -9.85
N MET A 103 9.69 11.91 -11.05
CA MET A 103 8.33 12.29 -11.43
C MET A 103 7.30 11.55 -10.57
N LEU A 104 7.47 10.23 -10.39
CA LEU A 104 6.58 9.43 -9.53
C LEU A 104 6.53 9.99 -8.11
N GLY A 105 7.67 10.31 -7.52
CA GLY A 105 7.74 10.87 -6.16
C GLY A 105 7.09 12.25 -6.05
N MET A 106 7.30 13.14 -7.03
CA MET A 106 6.68 14.46 -7.06
C MET A 106 5.16 14.38 -7.21
N THR A 107 4.68 13.55 -8.13
CA THR A 107 3.25 13.34 -8.36
C THR A 107 2.58 12.73 -7.12
N LEU A 108 3.20 11.71 -6.51
CA LEU A 108 2.69 11.12 -5.26
C LEU A 108 2.55 12.17 -4.15
N SER A 109 3.58 12.99 -3.95
CA SER A 109 3.56 14.05 -2.92
C SER A 109 2.49 15.11 -3.21
N SER A 110 2.28 15.50 -4.48
CA SER A 110 1.23 16.45 -4.87
C SER A 110 -0.17 15.91 -4.59
N VAL A 111 -0.46 14.69 -5.03
CA VAL A 111 -1.78 14.05 -4.84
C VAL A 111 -2.07 13.80 -3.36
N LEU A 112 -1.06 13.43 -2.57
CA LEU A 112 -1.19 13.31 -1.13
C LEU A 112 -1.51 14.66 -0.46
N ALA A 113 -0.82 15.72 -0.84
CA ALA A 113 -1.07 17.06 -0.30
C ALA A 113 -2.49 17.54 -0.62
N GLU A 114 -2.97 17.33 -1.84
CA GLU A 114 -4.36 17.64 -2.25
C GLU A 114 -5.38 16.81 -1.44
N SER A 115 -5.13 15.52 -1.27
CA SER A 115 -6.00 14.63 -0.48
C SER A 115 -6.09 15.07 0.97
N GLN A 116 -4.98 15.49 1.59
CA GLN A 116 -4.93 15.96 2.97
C GLN A 116 -5.63 17.33 3.19
N GLN A 117 -5.74 18.15 2.13
CA GLN A 117 -6.55 19.38 2.20
C GLN A 117 -8.05 19.10 2.27
N LEU A 118 -8.50 17.98 1.71
CA LEU A 118 -9.90 17.55 1.75
C LEU A 118 -10.25 16.84 3.06
N GLU A 119 -9.37 15.96 3.51
CA GLU A 119 -9.50 15.19 4.76
C GLU A 119 -8.11 14.91 5.32
N PRO A 120 -7.82 15.28 6.59
CA PRO A 120 -6.48 15.13 7.15
C PRO A 120 -6.07 13.66 7.35
N ARG A 121 -7.04 12.75 7.56
CA ARG A 121 -6.77 11.30 7.70
C ARG A 121 -6.65 10.66 6.34
N PHE A 122 -5.56 9.93 6.11
CA PHE A 122 -5.34 9.29 4.82
C PHE A 122 -4.65 7.92 4.91
N ARG A 123 -4.93 7.10 3.91
CA ARG A 123 -4.17 5.89 3.60
C ARG A 123 -3.43 6.07 2.29
N CYS A 124 -2.20 5.57 2.24
CA CYS A 124 -1.40 5.57 1.02
C CYS A 124 -0.93 4.15 0.71
N GLY A 125 -1.13 3.69 -0.51
CA GLY A 125 -0.73 2.35 -0.94
C GLY A 125 0.13 2.36 -2.20
N ILE A 126 1.09 1.43 -2.29
CA ILE A 126 1.83 1.12 -3.53
C ILE A 126 1.59 -0.35 -3.86
N TYR A 127 0.90 -0.61 -4.95
CA TYR A 127 0.62 -1.93 -5.51
C TYR A 127 1.10 -2.00 -6.96
N LEU A 128 2.08 -2.75 -7.33
CA LEU A 128 3.10 -3.55 -6.67
C LEU A 128 4.47 -2.83 -6.72
N CYS A 129 5.17 -2.73 -5.61
CA CYS A 129 6.50 -2.12 -5.61
C CYS A 129 7.55 -2.99 -6.34
N SER A 130 7.34 -4.31 -6.42
CA SER A 130 8.16 -5.23 -7.23
C SER A 130 8.19 -4.83 -8.70
N THR A 131 7.08 -4.36 -9.27
CA THR A 131 7.05 -3.84 -10.65
C THR A 131 7.92 -2.60 -10.83
N ILE A 132 7.91 -1.67 -9.86
CA ILE A 132 8.81 -0.52 -9.91
C ILE A 132 10.27 -0.98 -9.86
N CYS A 133 10.58 -1.99 -9.02
CA CYS A 133 11.93 -2.55 -8.93
C CYS A 133 12.40 -3.18 -10.25
N SER A 134 11.51 -3.78 -11.05
CA SER A 134 11.87 -4.37 -12.35
C SER A 134 12.12 -3.34 -13.46
N GLU A 135 11.56 -2.12 -13.33
CA GLU A 135 11.69 -1.06 -14.33
C GLU A 135 12.94 -0.19 -14.14
N VAL A 136 13.69 -0.36 -13.04
CA VAL A 136 14.86 0.45 -12.72
C VAL A 136 16.16 -0.37 -12.79
N GLU A 137 17.26 0.26 -13.23
CA GLU A 137 18.58 -0.40 -13.23
C GLU A 137 19.16 -0.57 -11.82
N ASP A 138 18.89 0.37 -10.90
CA ASP A 138 19.38 0.35 -9.52
C ASP A 138 18.23 0.41 -8.52
N VAL A 139 17.92 -0.74 -7.91
CA VAL A 139 16.88 -0.88 -6.88
C VAL A 139 17.10 0.06 -5.67
N ARG A 140 18.33 0.52 -5.42
CA ARG A 140 18.60 1.51 -4.36
C ARG A 140 17.88 2.84 -4.60
N SER A 141 17.57 3.16 -5.86
CA SER A 141 16.77 4.33 -6.20
C SER A 141 15.32 4.20 -5.71
N VAL A 142 14.76 2.97 -5.73
CA VAL A 142 13.43 2.68 -5.17
C VAL A 142 13.43 2.86 -3.65
N TYR A 143 14.48 2.42 -2.95
CA TYR A 143 14.60 2.68 -1.50
C TYR A 143 14.62 4.18 -1.19
N ARG A 144 15.29 4.99 -2.03
CA ARG A 144 15.29 6.45 -1.86
C ARG A 144 13.89 7.03 -2.08
N LEU A 145 13.18 6.62 -3.12
CA LEU A 145 11.79 7.01 -3.37
C LEU A 145 10.91 6.67 -2.17
N LEU A 146 10.96 5.42 -1.68
CA LEU A 146 10.18 4.99 -0.53
C LEU A 146 10.49 5.83 0.71
N ASN A 147 11.75 6.04 1.04
CA ASN A 147 12.14 6.77 2.25
C ASN A 147 11.85 8.27 2.15
N SER A 148 12.14 8.90 1.00
CA SER A 148 12.07 10.36 0.83
C SER A 148 10.66 10.88 0.51
N ASN A 149 9.84 10.08 -0.17
CA ASN A 149 8.48 10.46 -0.54
C ASN A 149 7.43 9.66 0.25
N PHE A 150 7.32 8.36 0.06
CA PHE A 150 6.26 7.56 0.68
C PHE A 150 6.31 7.58 2.21
N LEU A 151 7.40 7.09 2.81
CA LEU A 151 7.51 6.99 4.28
C LEU A 151 7.62 8.36 4.97
N SER A 152 8.20 9.36 4.30
CA SER A 152 8.28 10.71 4.88
C SER A 152 6.92 11.39 4.93
N GLU A 153 6.09 11.22 3.89
CA GLU A 153 4.72 11.73 3.88
C GLU A 153 3.84 11.08 4.96
N LEU A 154 3.97 9.75 5.14
CA LEU A 154 3.25 9.05 6.19
C LEU A 154 3.60 9.57 7.59
N ARG A 155 4.90 9.79 7.84
CA ARG A 155 5.37 10.32 9.14
C ARG A 155 4.93 11.76 9.38
N ARG A 156 4.90 12.59 8.32
CA ARG A 156 4.51 14.00 8.41
C ARG A 156 3.01 14.17 8.63
N GLY A 157 2.21 13.34 7.97
CA GLY A 157 0.75 13.44 7.99
C GLY A 157 0.05 12.43 8.89
N ASP A 158 0.80 11.65 9.69
CA ASP A 158 0.25 10.60 10.55
C ASP A 158 -0.66 9.59 9.81
N GLY A 159 -0.40 9.34 8.50
CA GLY A 159 -1.16 8.42 7.67
C GLY A 159 -0.85 6.95 7.91
N LEU A 160 -1.66 6.07 7.32
CA LEU A 160 -1.37 4.63 7.21
C LEU A 160 -0.82 4.33 5.81
N GLY A 161 0.32 3.66 5.73
CA GLY A 161 0.94 3.27 4.46
C GLY A 161 1.04 1.77 4.27
N VAL A 162 0.77 1.29 3.06
CA VAL A 162 0.92 -0.12 2.67
C VAL A 162 1.72 -0.20 1.38
N CYS A 163 2.83 -0.92 1.40
CA CYS A 163 3.64 -1.20 0.21
C CYS A 163 3.65 -2.70 -0.06
N ALA A 164 3.07 -3.13 -1.16
CA ALA A 164 3.01 -4.53 -1.53
C ALA A 164 4.16 -4.93 -2.44
N ILE A 165 4.71 -6.12 -2.21
CA ILE A 165 5.76 -6.75 -3.01
C ILE A 165 5.34 -8.19 -3.32
N ASP A 166 5.24 -8.49 -4.60
CA ASP A 166 5.19 -9.86 -5.08
C ASP A 166 6.60 -10.46 -5.01
N THR A 167 6.79 -11.43 -4.11
CA THR A 167 8.09 -12.06 -3.89
C THR A 167 8.41 -13.12 -4.92
N SER A 168 7.47 -13.53 -5.77
CA SER A 168 7.66 -14.40 -6.91
C SER A 168 8.14 -13.67 -8.18
N ALA A 169 8.07 -12.33 -8.20
CA ALA A 169 8.44 -11.51 -9.34
C ALA A 169 9.94 -11.60 -9.66
N ASP A 170 10.27 -11.76 -10.94
CA ASP A 170 11.65 -11.63 -11.42
C ASP A 170 11.99 -10.15 -11.63
N ILE A 171 12.79 -9.61 -10.75
CA ILE A 171 13.22 -8.21 -10.79
C ILE A 171 14.70 -8.05 -11.20
N GLY A 172 15.32 -9.11 -11.74
CA GLY A 172 16.73 -9.09 -12.11
C GLY A 172 17.71 -8.98 -10.94
N ALA A 173 17.23 -9.06 -9.69
CA ALA A 173 18.01 -8.95 -8.46
C ALA A 173 17.52 -9.96 -7.41
N ASN A 174 18.30 -10.13 -6.33
CA ASN A 174 17.90 -11.05 -5.26
C ASN A 174 16.73 -10.46 -4.44
N MET A 175 15.52 -10.98 -4.65
CA MET A 175 14.29 -10.53 -3.99
C MET A 175 14.39 -10.60 -2.46
N GLN A 176 14.98 -11.66 -1.88
CA GLN A 176 15.11 -11.79 -0.43
C GLN A 176 15.97 -10.66 0.16
N SER A 177 17.04 -10.27 -0.54
CA SER A 177 17.89 -9.15 -0.11
C SER A 177 17.14 -7.82 -0.17
N ILE A 178 16.28 -7.63 -1.18
CA ILE A 178 15.45 -6.43 -1.33
C ILE A 178 14.42 -6.35 -0.20
N VAL A 179 13.67 -7.42 0.04
CA VAL A 179 12.69 -7.48 1.13
C VAL A 179 13.37 -7.27 2.48
N ALA A 180 14.53 -7.90 2.72
CA ALA A 180 15.29 -7.69 3.96
C ALA A 180 15.71 -6.22 4.14
N GLY A 181 16.15 -5.56 3.07
CA GLY A 181 16.49 -4.13 3.10
C GLY A 181 15.27 -3.25 3.39
N MET A 182 14.13 -3.52 2.75
CA MET A 182 12.89 -2.77 2.96
C MET A 182 12.32 -2.95 4.38
N LYS A 183 12.38 -4.16 4.95
CA LYS A 183 11.96 -4.43 6.34
C LYS A 183 12.60 -3.48 7.36
N THR A 184 13.80 -3.00 7.11
CA THR A 184 14.47 -2.06 8.03
C THR A 184 13.87 -0.66 8.05
N SER A 185 13.11 -0.30 7.01
CA SER A 185 12.51 1.03 6.84
C SER A 185 11.03 1.09 7.24
N PHE A 186 10.35 -0.05 7.19
CA PHE A 186 8.93 -0.16 7.54
C PHE A 186 8.74 -0.55 9.01
N LYS A 187 7.67 -0.06 9.65
CA LYS A 187 7.36 -0.38 11.05
C LYS A 187 6.80 -1.78 11.23
N VAL A 188 6.00 -2.22 10.27
CA VAL A 188 5.29 -3.49 10.30
C VAL A 188 5.61 -4.26 9.04
N HIS A 189 5.80 -5.57 9.17
CA HIS A 189 5.86 -6.49 8.05
C HIS A 189 4.76 -7.54 8.18
N ILE A 190 4.02 -7.73 7.10
CA ILE A 190 2.98 -8.77 6.96
C ILE A 190 3.36 -9.65 5.78
N ASP A 191 3.59 -10.93 6.02
CA ASP A 191 3.78 -11.91 4.99
C ASP A 191 2.48 -12.68 4.74
N VAL A 192 2.06 -12.77 3.48
CA VAL A 192 0.79 -13.35 3.04
C VAL A 192 1.04 -14.69 2.39
N GLU A 193 0.66 -15.75 3.05
CA GLU A 193 0.72 -17.12 2.53
C GLU A 193 -0.69 -17.63 2.22
N LYS A 194 -0.97 -17.93 0.95
CA LYS A 194 -2.24 -18.54 0.54
C LYS A 194 -2.31 -19.99 1.03
N THR A 195 -3.28 -20.28 1.88
CA THR A 195 -3.46 -21.60 2.51
C THR A 195 -4.68 -22.36 1.99
N GLY A 196 -5.55 -21.68 1.25
CA GLY A 196 -6.74 -22.28 0.64
C GLY A 196 -7.25 -21.49 -0.55
N SER A 197 -8.33 -21.92 -1.18
CA SER A 197 -8.92 -21.23 -2.35
C SER A 197 -9.44 -19.84 -2.03
N ARG A 198 -9.79 -19.58 -0.78
CA ARG A 198 -10.32 -18.30 -0.26
C ARG A 198 -9.76 -17.94 1.10
N GLU A 199 -8.61 -18.47 1.44
CA GLU A 199 -8.00 -18.27 2.75
C GLU A 199 -6.50 -18.03 2.59
N ALA A 200 -5.98 -17.14 3.42
CA ALA A 200 -4.56 -16.90 3.57
C ALA A 200 -4.19 -16.81 5.06
N THR A 201 -2.95 -17.14 5.36
CA THR A 201 -2.34 -16.88 6.66
C THR A 201 -1.48 -15.62 6.55
N LEU A 202 -1.68 -14.71 7.48
CA LEU A 202 -0.86 -13.51 7.65
C LEU A 202 0.13 -13.75 8.78
N SER A 203 1.42 -13.72 8.48
CA SER A 203 2.48 -13.70 9.49
C SER A 203 2.90 -12.25 9.73
N ILE A 204 2.66 -11.74 10.94
CA ILE A 204 2.75 -10.31 11.25
C ILE A 204 3.91 -10.09 12.21
N SER A 205 4.76 -9.10 11.92
CA SER A 205 5.81 -8.64 12.83
C SER A 205 5.83 -7.12 12.94
N GLY A 206 6.11 -6.61 14.12
CA GLY A 206 6.20 -5.18 14.43
C GLY A 206 4.89 -4.50 14.84
N LEU A 207 3.76 -5.22 14.95
CA LEU A 207 2.45 -4.64 15.35
C LEU A 207 2.20 -4.67 16.86
N ALA A 208 2.86 -5.51 17.62
CA ALA A 208 2.78 -5.61 19.08
C ALA A 208 4.04 -6.35 19.59
N ASP A 209 4.07 -6.64 20.89
CA ASP A 209 5.20 -7.32 21.55
C ASP A 209 5.38 -8.80 21.13
N SER A 210 4.57 -9.33 20.21
CA SER A 210 4.65 -10.71 19.71
C SER A 210 4.47 -10.77 18.20
N ASP A 211 5.18 -11.70 17.56
CA ASP A 211 4.93 -12.10 16.18
C ASP A 211 3.65 -12.95 16.16
N ASP A 212 2.60 -12.43 15.51
CA ASP A 212 1.30 -13.07 15.42
C ASP A 212 1.07 -13.69 14.04
N SER A 213 0.29 -14.78 14.03
CA SER A 213 -0.18 -15.41 12.80
C SER A 213 -1.70 -15.50 12.84
N VAL A 214 -2.34 -15.02 11.76
CA VAL A 214 -3.80 -14.91 11.67
C VAL A 214 -4.28 -15.45 10.33
N THR A 215 -5.30 -16.30 10.35
CA THR A 215 -5.98 -16.75 9.13
C THR A 215 -7.08 -15.78 8.73
N VAL A 216 -7.12 -15.41 7.45
CA VAL A 216 -8.05 -14.45 6.88
C VAL A 216 -8.75 -15.01 5.66
N ALA A 217 -10.02 -14.61 5.43
CA ALA A 217 -10.71 -14.85 4.18
C ALA A 217 -10.21 -13.86 3.11
N LEU A 218 -10.05 -14.33 1.87
CA LEU A 218 -9.64 -13.55 0.71
C LEU A 218 -10.84 -12.91 -0.01
#